data_297964522e2eec0d23a4a53615ea227e
#
_entry.id   297964522e2eec0d23a4a53615ea227e
#
_cell.length_a   1.000
_cell.length_b   1.000
_cell.length_c   1.000
_cell.angle_alpha   90.00
_cell.angle_beta   90.00
_cell.angle_gamma   90.00
#
_symmetry.space_group_name_H-M   'P 1'
#
loop_
_entity.id
_entity.type
_entity.pdbx_description
1 polymer ?
#
loop_
_entity_poly.entity_id
_entity_poly.type
_entity_poly.pdbx_seq_one_letter_code
_entity_poly.pdbx_strand_id
1 'polypeptide(L)'
;MGNCCSDEVGHGAGRHSVGPAASVAEAASAAADRFLRSRGAGASTQIELSLSASILGDQEYFSKSNPMVIVYSKSNDGALEEIGRTEVILNSLNPSWTAKINLQYQFEVLQPLVFQIFDIDPQFHDVSEKMLKLEEQQFLGEAICNLSEVITKQNRLLTLKLGVSEHNLPNPSKSGELTVEAEESAGSKALMEMVFHCSDLEIKDLLSKSDPFLLISRISENGTPVPICKTEVRKNDLNPKWKPVILNLQQIGSKENPLIIECFNFSSNGKHDLVGKIVKSVAELENMYHSQDGENFFVPASTAHDCHSKEVLKSQVFVEKYLENNRHTFLDYISAGCQMNLMVAIDYTASNGNPRLPDSLHYIDPSGRPNAYQRVILEIGDVLQYYDPAKRFPSWGYGARPIDGPVSHCFNLNGSTYQPEVEGIQGIMSAYISALRNVSLAGPTLFGPLISTATEIASQSLTNNQQKYFILLIVTDGVVTDFQETIDAIIKASDFPLSIVVVGVGGADFKEMEFLDPNKGGRLESSTGRVASRDVIQFAPMKDVHGAGISVVQSLLAEIPGQFMTYMRTRETQAIS
;
A
#
# COMPACT_ATOMS: atom_id res chain seq x y z
N MET A 1 57.90 -16.03 -43.92
CA MET A 1 58.50 -17.24 -43.37
C MET A 1 57.62 -17.56 -42.16
N GLY A 2 56.78 -18.45 -42.19
CA GLY A 2 56.82 -19.86 -42.50
C GLY A 2 56.11 -20.50 -41.34
N ASN A 3 54.99 -21.06 -41.69
CA ASN A 3 54.50 -22.45 -41.51
C ASN A 3 53.99 -22.79 -40.12
N CYS A 4 52.88 -23.35 -39.99
CA CYS A 4 51.97 -24.34 -40.57
C CYS A 4 51.47 -25.26 -39.46
N CYS A 5 50.16 -25.41 -39.45
CA CYS A 5 49.37 -26.66 -39.32
C CYS A 5 49.61 -27.62 -38.16
N SER A 6 48.59 -28.02 -37.49
CA SER A 6 47.76 -29.16 -37.90
C SER A 6 46.62 -29.43 -36.90
N ASP A 7 45.51 -29.92 -37.46
CA ASP A 7 44.28 -30.41 -36.88
C ASP A 7 44.50 -31.53 -35.87
N GLU A 8 43.68 -31.56 -34.79
CA GLU A 8 43.15 -32.80 -34.28
C GLU A 8 41.72 -32.62 -33.73
N VAL A 9 40.84 -33.36 -34.33
CA VAL A 9 39.43 -33.53 -33.96
C VAL A 9 39.34 -34.43 -32.73
N GLY A 10 38.90 -33.84 -31.64
CA GLY A 10 38.55 -34.55 -30.40
C GLY A 10 37.08 -34.44 -30.08
N HIS A 11 36.27 -35.48 -30.38
CA HIS A 11 34.91 -35.59 -29.85
C HIS A 11 34.95 -35.71 -28.34
N GLY A 12 34.54 -34.65 -27.62
CA GLY A 12 34.27 -34.65 -26.18
C GLY A 12 32.77 -34.41 -25.97
N ALA A 13 32.05 -35.47 -25.60
CA ALA A 13 30.66 -35.39 -25.17
C ALA A 13 30.53 -34.44 -23.97
N GLY A 14 29.90 -33.30 -24.19
CA GLY A 14 29.53 -32.39 -23.13
C GLY A 14 28.50 -33.01 -22.21
N ARG A 15 28.94 -33.44 -21.03
CA ARG A 15 28.05 -33.71 -19.91
C ARG A 15 27.46 -32.38 -19.46
N HIS A 16 26.18 -32.14 -19.80
CA HIS A 16 25.37 -31.17 -19.08
C HIS A 16 25.30 -31.65 -17.62
N SER A 17 26.05 -31.04 -16.75
CA SER A 17 25.80 -31.15 -15.31
C SER A 17 24.49 -30.42 -15.02
N VAL A 18 23.42 -31.17 -14.92
CA VAL A 18 22.18 -30.72 -14.27
C VAL A 18 22.60 -30.46 -12.83
N GLY A 19 22.69 -29.19 -12.43
CA GLY A 19 22.88 -28.80 -11.05
C GLY A 19 21.77 -29.43 -10.19
N PRO A 20 22.04 -29.81 -8.95
CA PRO A 20 21.04 -30.41 -8.10
C PRO A 20 19.84 -29.47 -8.02
N ALA A 21 18.65 -30.02 -8.32
CA ALA A 21 17.39 -29.31 -8.14
C ALA A 21 17.35 -28.84 -6.68
N ALA A 22 17.21 -27.53 -6.47
CA ALA A 22 17.03 -26.96 -5.13
C ALA A 22 15.88 -27.72 -4.46
N SER A 23 16.07 -28.11 -3.18
CA SER A 23 15.01 -28.82 -2.46
C SER A 23 13.75 -27.97 -2.43
N VAL A 24 12.57 -28.59 -2.43
CA VAL A 24 11.28 -27.86 -2.39
C VAL A 24 11.24 -26.91 -1.20
N ALA A 25 11.89 -27.25 -0.08
CA ALA A 25 12.02 -26.41 1.10
C ALA A 25 12.91 -25.17 0.87
N GLU A 26 14.00 -25.29 0.09
CA GLU A 26 14.88 -24.16 -0.27
C GLU A 26 14.17 -23.17 -1.19
N ALA A 27 13.43 -23.67 -2.17
CA ALA A 27 12.63 -22.87 -3.08
C ALA A 27 11.50 -22.15 -2.32
N ALA A 28 10.84 -22.82 -1.36
CA ALA A 28 9.80 -22.25 -0.51
C ALA A 28 10.35 -21.12 0.39
N SER A 29 11.51 -21.32 1.04
CA SER A 29 12.10 -20.29 1.91
C SER A 29 12.55 -19.05 1.12
N ALA A 30 13.21 -19.21 -0.04
CA ALA A 30 13.61 -18.10 -0.90
C ALA A 30 12.41 -17.37 -1.55
N ALA A 31 11.34 -18.12 -1.88
CA ALA A 31 10.09 -17.54 -2.34
C ALA A 31 9.38 -16.77 -1.22
N ALA A 32 9.42 -17.31 0.02
CA ALA A 32 8.89 -16.65 1.20
C ALA A 32 9.58 -15.32 1.47
N ASP A 33 10.91 -15.27 1.46
CA ASP A 33 11.65 -14.03 1.69
C ASP A 33 11.36 -12.97 0.61
N ARG A 34 11.25 -13.38 -0.66
CA ARG A 34 10.83 -12.49 -1.75
C ARG A 34 9.39 -12.00 -1.59
N PHE A 35 8.47 -12.89 -1.24
CA PHE A 35 7.05 -12.57 -1.06
C PHE A 35 6.80 -11.69 0.15
N LEU A 36 7.48 -11.93 1.28
CA LEU A 36 7.36 -11.09 2.48
C LEU A 36 7.96 -9.70 2.27
N ARG A 37 9.03 -9.58 1.47
CA ARG A 37 9.59 -8.28 1.06
C ARG A 37 8.68 -7.53 0.09
N SER A 38 8.00 -8.24 -0.83
CA SER A 38 7.06 -7.63 -1.77
C SER A 38 5.73 -7.21 -1.14
N ARG A 39 5.36 -7.79 0.01
CA ARG A 39 4.12 -7.50 0.74
C ARG A 39 4.22 -6.39 1.79
N GLY A 40 5.39 -5.81 1.99
CA GLY A 40 5.51 -4.53 2.69
C GLY A 40 4.79 -3.39 1.97
N ALA A 41 4.48 -3.56 0.68
CA ALA A 41 3.79 -2.59 -0.15
C ALA A 41 2.31 -2.98 -0.30
N GLY A 42 1.40 -2.14 0.24
CA GLY A 42 -0.01 -2.12 -0.07
C GLY A 42 -0.85 -3.23 0.58
N ALA A 43 -1.28 -3.05 1.81
CA ALA A 43 -2.37 -3.85 2.37
C ALA A 43 -3.68 -3.46 1.68
N SER A 44 -4.09 -4.20 0.65
CA SER A 44 -5.43 -4.05 0.09
C SER A 44 -6.48 -4.46 1.13
N THR A 45 -7.49 -3.63 1.33
CA THR A 45 -8.59 -3.89 2.25
C THR A 45 -9.82 -4.31 1.46
N GLN A 46 -10.43 -5.43 1.84
CA GLN A 46 -11.72 -5.85 1.27
C GLN A 46 -12.82 -4.98 1.83
N ILE A 47 -13.60 -4.37 0.96
CA ILE A 47 -14.77 -3.58 1.31
C ILE A 47 -16.02 -4.07 0.59
N GLU A 48 -17.15 -3.81 1.21
CA GLU A 48 -18.49 -4.08 0.72
C GLU A 48 -19.22 -2.76 0.55
N LEU A 49 -19.77 -2.49 -0.63
CA LEU A 49 -20.63 -1.34 -0.88
C LEU A 49 -22.09 -1.74 -0.71
N SER A 50 -22.81 -1.01 0.15
CA SER A 50 -24.26 -1.03 0.26
C SER A 50 -24.83 0.17 -0.48
N LEU A 51 -25.88 -0.05 -1.26
CA LEU A 51 -26.47 0.94 -2.14
C LEU A 51 -27.92 1.21 -1.80
N SER A 52 -28.31 2.48 -1.83
CA SER A 52 -29.71 2.91 -1.77
C SER A 52 -29.90 4.12 -2.65
N ALA A 53 -31.12 4.34 -3.14
CA ALA A 53 -31.38 5.51 -3.96
C ALA A 53 -32.75 6.12 -3.62
N SER A 54 -32.85 7.43 -3.87
CA SER A 54 -34.12 8.12 -3.98
C SER A 54 -34.29 8.55 -5.45
N ILE A 55 -35.26 7.93 -6.12
CA ILE A 55 -35.52 8.17 -7.52
C ILE A 55 -36.78 9.02 -7.60
N LEU A 56 -36.62 10.29 -8.05
CA LEU A 56 -37.75 11.16 -8.28
C LEU A 56 -38.40 10.76 -9.60
N GLY A 57 -39.44 9.96 -9.48
CA GLY A 57 -40.30 9.64 -10.62
C GLY A 57 -41.09 10.87 -11.11
N ASP A 58 -41.57 10.83 -12.36
CA ASP A 58 -42.45 11.83 -12.90
C ASP A 58 -43.75 11.88 -12.10
N GLN A 59 -44.06 13.02 -11.48
CA GLN A 59 -45.25 13.17 -10.62
C GLN A 59 -46.56 13.01 -11.38
N GLU A 60 -46.53 12.99 -12.73
CA GLU A 60 -47.74 12.91 -13.56
C GLU A 60 -48.16 11.47 -13.91
N TYR A 61 -47.28 10.47 -13.80
CA TYR A 61 -47.61 9.07 -14.04
C TYR A 61 -47.06 8.20 -12.92
N PHE A 62 -47.97 7.68 -12.09
CA PHE A 62 -47.69 6.82 -10.92
C PHE A 62 -47.19 5.40 -11.29
N SER A 63 -46.33 5.22 -12.27
CA SER A 63 -45.66 3.95 -12.45
C SER A 63 -44.40 3.91 -11.56
N LYS A 64 -44.44 3.06 -10.57
CA LYS A 64 -43.24 2.76 -9.75
C LYS A 64 -42.24 1.99 -10.59
N SER A 65 -40.98 2.39 -10.55
CA SER A 65 -39.90 1.71 -11.25
C SER A 65 -39.48 0.40 -10.56
N ASN A 66 -38.84 -0.49 -11.29
CA ASN A 66 -38.20 -1.71 -10.80
C ASN A 66 -36.67 -1.56 -10.88
N PRO A 67 -36.05 -0.75 -10.00
CA PRO A 67 -34.70 -0.33 -10.16
C PRO A 67 -33.66 -1.42 -9.81
N MET A 68 -32.60 -1.46 -10.61
CA MET A 68 -31.38 -2.24 -10.42
C MET A 68 -30.17 -1.34 -10.65
N VAL A 69 -29.11 -1.52 -9.86
CA VAL A 69 -27.83 -0.81 -10.04
C VAL A 69 -26.78 -1.76 -10.59
N ILE A 70 -25.99 -1.25 -11.53
CA ILE A 70 -24.78 -1.89 -12.01
C ILE A 70 -23.61 -1.00 -11.65
N VAL A 71 -22.57 -1.59 -11.07
CA VAL A 71 -21.36 -0.89 -10.66
C VAL A 71 -20.19 -1.29 -11.56
N TYR A 72 -19.52 -0.29 -12.10
CA TYR A 72 -18.36 -0.45 -12.95
C TYR A 72 -17.13 0.22 -12.32
N SER A 73 -15.96 -0.36 -12.55
CA SER A 73 -14.69 0.36 -12.47
C SER A 73 -14.42 1.03 -13.81
N LYS A 74 -13.83 2.22 -13.77
CA LYS A 74 -13.43 2.96 -14.97
C LYS A 74 -11.92 3.01 -15.04
N SER A 75 -11.36 2.43 -16.11
CA SER A 75 -9.92 2.45 -16.37
C SER A 75 -9.46 3.79 -16.97
N ASN A 76 -8.14 4.02 -16.99
CA ASN A 76 -7.54 5.28 -17.49
C ASN A 76 -7.80 5.55 -18.97
N ASP A 77 -8.05 4.51 -19.77
CA ASP A 77 -8.46 4.62 -21.18
C ASP A 77 -9.96 4.90 -21.36
N GLY A 78 -10.70 4.99 -20.24
CA GLY A 78 -12.14 5.24 -20.20
C GLY A 78 -13.01 3.99 -20.34
N ALA A 79 -12.41 2.79 -20.45
CA ALA A 79 -13.16 1.54 -20.51
C ALA A 79 -13.84 1.26 -19.16
N LEU A 80 -15.05 0.72 -19.21
CA LEU A 80 -15.84 0.31 -18.06
C LEU A 80 -15.77 -1.21 -17.91
N GLU A 81 -15.35 -1.66 -16.72
CA GLU A 81 -15.36 -3.06 -16.33
C GLU A 81 -16.40 -3.28 -15.24
N GLU A 82 -17.34 -4.19 -15.46
CA GLU A 82 -18.40 -4.47 -14.49
C GLU A 82 -17.85 -5.16 -13.26
N ILE A 83 -18.07 -4.55 -12.08
CA ILE A 83 -17.72 -5.11 -10.77
C ILE A 83 -18.86 -5.99 -10.26
N GLY A 84 -20.11 -5.56 -10.43
CA GLY A 84 -21.26 -6.30 -9.96
C GLY A 84 -22.58 -5.60 -10.19
N ARG A 85 -23.67 -6.32 -9.90
CA ARG A 85 -25.06 -5.88 -10.02
C ARG A 85 -25.80 -6.13 -8.72
N THR A 86 -26.80 -5.30 -8.44
CA THR A 86 -27.77 -5.54 -7.37
C THR A 86 -28.90 -6.41 -7.88
N GLU A 87 -29.75 -6.87 -6.96
CA GLU A 87 -31.06 -7.42 -7.30
C GLU A 87 -32.02 -6.33 -7.82
N VAL A 88 -33.11 -6.73 -8.45
CA VAL A 88 -34.21 -5.84 -8.89
C VAL A 88 -35.17 -5.63 -7.72
N ILE A 89 -35.41 -4.38 -7.32
CA ILE A 89 -36.44 -4.03 -6.33
C ILE A 89 -37.72 -3.65 -7.04
N LEU A 90 -38.79 -4.44 -6.85
CA LEU A 90 -40.05 -4.22 -7.53
C LEU A 90 -40.81 -3.02 -6.96
N ASN A 91 -41.38 -2.19 -7.86
CA ASN A 91 -42.30 -1.09 -7.52
C ASN A 91 -41.77 -0.10 -6.48
N SER A 92 -40.50 0.28 -6.53
CA SER A 92 -39.89 1.19 -5.56
C SER A 92 -39.34 2.47 -6.20
N LEU A 93 -39.68 3.61 -5.61
CA LEU A 93 -39.08 4.91 -5.92
C LEU A 93 -37.88 5.24 -5.00
N ASN A 94 -37.76 4.52 -3.89
CA ASN A 94 -36.67 4.67 -2.93
C ASN A 94 -36.12 3.27 -2.59
N PRO A 95 -35.39 2.64 -3.53
CA PRO A 95 -34.86 1.29 -3.32
C PRO A 95 -33.71 1.30 -2.32
N SER A 96 -33.64 0.22 -1.52
CA SER A 96 -32.46 -0.12 -0.71
C SER A 96 -32.12 -1.56 -1.05
N TRP A 97 -31.00 -1.76 -1.72
CA TRP A 97 -30.58 -3.07 -2.18
C TRP A 97 -29.89 -3.85 -1.07
N THR A 98 -30.14 -5.15 -1.00
CA THR A 98 -29.53 -6.04 -0.01
C THR A 98 -28.24 -6.66 -0.53
N ALA A 99 -28.12 -6.81 -1.86
CA ALA A 99 -26.91 -7.29 -2.49
C ALA A 99 -25.77 -6.29 -2.31
N LYS A 100 -24.68 -6.73 -1.69
CA LYS A 100 -23.48 -5.94 -1.50
C LYS A 100 -22.50 -6.15 -2.65
N ILE A 101 -21.83 -5.08 -3.07
CA ILE A 101 -20.80 -5.12 -4.09
C ILE A 101 -19.43 -5.18 -3.42
N ASN A 102 -18.71 -6.29 -3.68
CA ASN A 102 -17.40 -6.55 -3.09
C ASN A 102 -16.29 -6.03 -3.98
N LEU A 103 -15.34 -5.27 -3.42
CA LEU A 103 -14.17 -4.79 -4.13
C LEU A 103 -12.96 -4.62 -3.19
N GLN A 104 -11.77 -4.54 -3.78
CA GLN A 104 -10.53 -4.28 -3.06
C GLN A 104 -10.23 -2.79 -3.06
N TYR A 105 -10.12 -2.20 -1.89
CA TYR A 105 -9.62 -0.84 -1.73
C TYR A 105 -8.09 -0.83 -1.69
N GLN A 106 -7.48 0.07 -2.47
CA GLN A 106 -6.05 0.34 -2.51
C GLN A 106 -5.81 1.84 -2.31
N PHE A 107 -5.08 2.19 -1.26
CA PHE A 107 -4.82 3.59 -0.91
C PHE A 107 -4.08 4.35 -2.01
N GLU A 108 -3.11 3.71 -2.63
CA GLU A 108 -2.17 4.26 -3.61
C GLU A 108 -2.74 4.42 -5.02
N VAL A 109 -4.00 4.00 -5.25
CA VAL A 109 -4.62 3.98 -6.57
C VAL A 109 -5.92 4.76 -6.58
N LEU A 110 -6.11 5.59 -7.61
CA LEU A 110 -7.44 6.13 -7.92
C LEU A 110 -8.33 5.01 -8.43
N GLN A 111 -9.48 4.84 -7.80
CA GLN A 111 -10.46 3.81 -8.14
C GLN A 111 -11.80 4.48 -8.51
N PRO A 112 -11.93 5.00 -9.75
CA PRO A 112 -13.17 5.62 -10.20
C PRO A 112 -14.25 4.56 -10.36
N LEU A 113 -15.42 4.81 -9.74
CA LEU A 113 -16.60 3.97 -9.81
C LEU A 113 -17.68 4.69 -10.60
N VAL A 114 -18.37 3.93 -11.45
CA VAL A 114 -19.54 4.37 -12.21
C VAL A 114 -20.73 3.52 -11.81
N PHE A 115 -21.80 4.17 -11.37
CA PHE A 115 -23.05 3.53 -10.96
C PHE A 115 -24.11 3.87 -11.99
N GLN A 116 -24.66 2.85 -12.65
CA GLN A 116 -25.75 3.02 -13.61
C GLN A 116 -27.01 2.36 -13.06
N ILE A 117 -28.12 3.10 -13.06
CA ILE A 117 -29.42 2.63 -12.58
C ILE A 117 -30.34 2.42 -13.76
N PHE A 118 -30.97 1.24 -13.80
CA PHE A 118 -31.94 0.86 -14.84
C PHE A 118 -33.27 0.48 -14.21
N ASP A 119 -34.37 0.80 -14.91
CA ASP A 119 -35.71 0.25 -14.64
C ASP A 119 -35.87 -1.03 -15.45
N ILE A 120 -36.12 -2.13 -14.77
CA ILE A 120 -36.20 -3.45 -15.40
C ILE A 120 -37.65 -3.74 -15.78
N ASP A 121 -37.88 -3.97 -17.07
CA ASP A 121 -39.20 -4.29 -17.59
C ASP A 121 -39.74 -5.57 -16.94
N PRO A 122 -41.01 -5.59 -16.52
CA PRO A 122 -41.65 -6.74 -15.87
C PRO A 122 -41.52 -8.08 -16.60
N GLN A 123 -41.41 -8.06 -17.93
CA GLN A 123 -41.21 -9.29 -18.72
C GLN A 123 -39.88 -10.02 -18.44
N PHE A 124 -38.90 -9.34 -17.84
CA PHE A 124 -37.58 -9.88 -17.53
C PHE A 124 -37.37 -10.21 -16.05
N HIS A 125 -38.39 -10.12 -15.19
CA HIS A 125 -38.24 -10.33 -13.75
C HIS A 125 -37.83 -11.76 -13.38
N ASP A 126 -38.11 -12.74 -14.23
CA ASP A 126 -37.72 -14.15 -14.03
C ASP A 126 -36.32 -14.47 -14.61
N VAL A 127 -35.67 -13.45 -15.20
CA VAL A 127 -34.32 -13.59 -15.77
C VAL A 127 -33.29 -13.25 -14.71
N SER A 128 -32.24 -14.08 -14.56
CA SER A 128 -31.15 -13.77 -13.65
C SER A 128 -30.51 -12.43 -14.01
N GLU A 129 -30.19 -11.62 -13.02
CA GLU A 129 -29.64 -10.26 -13.16
C GLU A 129 -28.41 -10.22 -14.07
N LYS A 130 -27.58 -11.29 -14.01
CA LYS A 130 -26.37 -11.44 -14.85
C LYS A 130 -26.68 -11.66 -16.35
N MET A 131 -27.88 -12.12 -16.66
CA MET A 131 -28.31 -12.43 -18.04
C MET A 131 -29.13 -11.29 -18.66
N LEU A 132 -29.49 -10.26 -17.89
CA LEU A 132 -30.26 -9.11 -18.36
C LEU A 132 -29.45 -8.31 -19.39
N LYS A 133 -30.06 -8.06 -20.56
CA LYS A 133 -29.51 -7.19 -21.58
C LYS A 133 -29.91 -5.75 -21.26
N LEU A 134 -28.94 -4.91 -20.95
CA LEU A 134 -29.14 -3.53 -20.53
C LEU A 134 -29.68 -2.62 -21.64
N GLU A 135 -29.35 -2.94 -22.89
CA GLU A 135 -29.83 -2.22 -24.07
C GLU A 135 -31.36 -2.29 -24.24
N GLU A 136 -31.98 -3.30 -23.61
CA GLU A 136 -33.43 -3.51 -23.64
C GLU A 136 -34.14 -2.88 -22.43
N GLN A 137 -33.40 -2.24 -21.49
CA GLN A 137 -33.92 -1.69 -20.24
C GLN A 137 -33.90 -0.15 -20.26
N GLN A 138 -34.78 0.46 -19.48
CA GLN A 138 -34.84 1.92 -19.38
C GLN A 138 -33.73 2.44 -18.45
N PHE A 139 -32.84 3.27 -18.98
CA PHE A 139 -31.82 3.96 -18.18
C PHE A 139 -32.45 5.07 -17.32
N LEU A 140 -32.22 5.03 -16.00
CA LEU A 140 -32.75 6.00 -15.04
C LEU A 140 -31.73 7.07 -14.67
N GLY A 141 -30.45 6.77 -14.66
CA GLY A 141 -29.40 7.74 -14.36
C GLY A 141 -28.06 7.11 -14.01
N GLU A 142 -27.06 7.98 -13.95
CA GLU A 142 -25.67 7.61 -13.67
C GLU A 142 -25.09 8.51 -12.59
N ALA A 143 -24.26 7.93 -11.72
CA ALA A 143 -23.42 8.67 -10.77
C ALA A 143 -21.98 8.17 -10.85
N ILE A 144 -21.02 9.09 -10.64
CA ILE A 144 -19.59 8.80 -10.70
C ILE A 144 -18.93 9.37 -9.45
N CYS A 145 -18.06 8.57 -8.82
CA CYS A 145 -17.17 9.06 -7.76
C CYS A 145 -15.88 8.23 -7.73
N ASN A 146 -14.85 8.71 -7.02
CA ASN A 146 -13.74 7.87 -6.64
C ASN A 146 -14.07 7.12 -5.33
N LEU A 147 -13.60 5.88 -5.21
CA LEU A 147 -13.80 5.09 -4.00
C LEU A 147 -13.27 5.83 -2.75
N SER A 148 -12.14 6.54 -2.89
CA SER A 148 -11.57 7.37 -1.83
C SER A 148 -12.53 8.44 -1.31
N GLU A 149 -13.43 8.97 -2.16
CA GLU A 149 -14.45 9.94 -1.73
C GLU A 149 -15.47 9.32 -0.78
N VAL A 150 -15.85 8.05 -1.01
CA VAL A 150 -16.74 7.32 -0.10
C VAL A 150 -16.02 7.03 1.22
N ILE A 151 -14.79 6.49 1.13
CA ILE A 151 -13.98 6.08 2.29
C ILE A 151 -13.69 7.23 3.25
N THR A 152 -13.44 8.44 2.73
CA THR A 152 -13.06 9.62 3.53
C THR A 152 -14.25 10.39 4.11
N LYS A 153 -15.47 10.06 3.72
CA LYS A 153 -16.66 10.67 4.33
C LYS A 153 -16.94 10.11 5.73
N GLN A 154 -17.59 10.95 6.52
CA GLN A 154 -18.07 10.54 7.83
C GLN A 154 -18.99 9.31 7.69
N ASN A 155 -18.78 8.31 8.51
CA ASN A 155 -19.46 7.01 8.43
C ASN A 155 -19.30 6.30 7.08
N ARG A 156 -18.35 6.72 6.23
CA ARG A 156 -18.11 6.17 4.87
C ARG A 156 -19.38 6.17 4.01
N LEU A 157 -20.18 7.21 4.13
CA LEU A 157 -21.45 7.38 3.44
C LEU A 157 -21.38 8.60 2.53
N LEU A 158 -21.62 8.38 1.23
CA LEU A 158 -21.60 9.41 0.20
C LEU A 158 -22.91 9.41 -0.59
N THR A 159 -23.56 10.57 -0.67
CA THR A 159 -24.75 10.76 -1.51
C THR A 159 -24.38 11.51 -2.78
N LEU A 160 -24.73 10.94 -3.92
CA LEU A 160 -24.41 11.42 -5.27
C LEU A 160 -25.69 11.77 -6.01
N LYS A 161 -25.67 12.87 -6.77
CA LYS A 161 -26.78 13.20 -7.67
C LYS A 161 -26.69 12.34 -8.92
N LEU A 162 -27.83 11.82 -9.36
CA LEU A 162 -27.93 11.08 -10.61
C LEU A 162 -27.96 12.06 -11.79
N GLY A 163 -26.97 11.93 -12.68
CA GLY A 163 -26.96 12.59 -13.98
C GLY A 163 -27.76 11.79 -14.99
N VAL A 164 -28.37 12.48 -15.96
CA VAL A 164 -29.03 11.87 -17.14
C VAL A 164 -28.11 12.10 -18.33
N SER A 165 -27.94 11.10 -19.19
CA SER A 165 -27.10 11.20 -20.39
C SER A 165 -27.48 12.40 -21.27
N GLU A 166 -26.49 13.07 -21.88
CA GLU A 166 -26.63 14.33 -22.68
C GLU A 166 -27.64 14.29 -23.84
N HIS A 167 -28.18 13.09 -24.16
CA HIS A 167 -29.16 12.97 -25.26
C HIS A 167 -30.62 13.12 -24.86
N ASN A 168 -30.94 13.18 -23.55
CA ASN A 168 -32.29 13.48 -23.09
C ASN A 168 -32.23 14.75 -22.21
N LEU A 169 -32.66 15.90 -22.73
CA LEU A 169 -32.71 17.16 -21.97
C LEU A 169 -33.48 16.95 -20.66
N PRO A 170 -32.81 17.04 -19.49
CA PRO A 170 -33.53 16.90 -18.24
C PRO A 170 -34.15 18.23 -17.83
N ASN A 171 -35.35 18.13 -17.31
CA ASN A 171 -35.91 19.18 -16.47
C ASN A 171 -35.04 19.20 -15.18
N PRO A 172 -34.30 20.26 -14.83
CA PRO A 172 -33.31 20.26 -13.71
C PRO A 172 -33.93 20.07 -12.32
N SER A 173 -35.26 19.94 -12.24
CA SER A 173 -36.01 19.71 -10.99
C SER A 173 -36.24 18.22 -10.62
N LYS A 174 -35.70 17.28 -11.38
CA LYS A 174 -36.05 15.84 -11.26
C LYS A 174 -34.81 14.91 -11.22
N SER A 175 -33.72 15.27 -10.53
CA SER A 175 -32.58 14.40 -10.35
C SER A 175 -32.73 13.55 -9.08
N GLY A 176 -32.72 12.22 -9.22
CA GLY A 176 -32.61 11.29 -8.11
C GLY A 176 -31.24 11.36 -7.43
N GLU A 177 -31.12 10.72 -6.29
CA GLU A 177 -29.88 10.62 -5.53
C GLU A 177 -29.54 9.15 -5.27
N LEU A 178 -28.26 8.79 -5.42
CA LEU A 178 -27.71 7.51 -5.05
C LEU A 178 -26.86 7.68 -3.78
N THR A 179 -27.13 6.87 -2.77
CA THR A 179 -26.31 6.80 -1.56
C THR A 179 -25.48 5.53 -1.58
N VAL A 180 -24.17 5.71 -1.41
CA VAL A 180 -23.16 4.65 -1.37
C VAL A 180 -22.56 4.62 0.03
N GLU A 181 -22.63 3.48 0.71
CA GLU A 181 -22.02 3.23 2.00
C GLU A 181 -20.96 2.14 1.84
N ALA A 182 -19.76 2.37 2.41
CA ALA A 182 -18.66 1.42 2.34
C ALA A 182 -18.36 0.83 3.72
N GLU A 183 -18.34 -0.50 3.82
CA GLU A 183 -17.97 -1.22 5.02
C GLU A 183 -16.74 -2.11 4.76
N GLU A 184 -15.85 -2.22 5.73
CA GLU A 184 -14.83 -3.26 5.68
C GLU A 184 -15.47 -4.62 5.95
N SER A 185 -15.13 -5.63 5.14
CA SER A 185 -15.59 -7.00 5.39
C SER A 185 -15.19 -7.42 6.80
N ALA A 186 -16.12 -8.06 7.52
CA ALA A 186 -15.93 -8.45 8.92
C ALA A 186 -14.65 -9.27 9.17
N GLY A 187 -14.18 -10.03 8.16
CA GLY A 187 -12.93 -10.77 8.20
C GLY A 187 -11.66 -9.93 8.18
N SER A 188 -11.72 -8.64 7.81
CA SER A 188 -10.54 -7.79 7.71
C SER A 188 -10.04 -7.23 9.06
N LYS A 189 -10.92 -7.18 10.07
CA LYS A 189 -10.65 -6.52 11.37
C LYS A 189 -10.05 -7.44 12.43
N ALA A 190 -10.23 -8.75 12.32
CA ALA A 190 -9.72 -9.69 13.29
C ALA A 190 -8.22 -9.95 13.10
N LEU A 191 -7.43 -9.48 14.07
CA LEU A 191 -6.01 -9.78 14.18
C LEU A 191 -5.79 -10.78 15.31
N MET A 192 -5.08 -11.86 15.01
CA MET A 192 -4.64 -12.85 15.99
C MET A 192 -3.17 -12.63 16.30
N GLU A 193 -2.87 -12.27 17.55
CA GLU A 193 -1.51 -12.16 18.07
C GLU A 193 -1.17 -13.44 18.83
N MET A 194 -0.14 -14.13 18.40
CA MET A 194 0.31 -15.39 19.00
C MET A 194 1.80 -15.33 19.34
N VAL A 195 2.15 -15.91 20.48
CA VAL A 195 3.55 -16.15 20.86
C VAL A 195 3.81 -17.64 20.83
N PHE A 196 4.75 -18.05 20.00
CA PHE A 196 5.17 -19.43 19.88
C PHE A 196 6.46 -19.67 20.67
N HIS A 197 6.56 -20.85 21.28
CA HIS A 197 7.83 -21.40 21.76
C HIS A 197 7.93 -22.88 21.39
N CYS A 198 9.16 -23.39 21.32
CA CYS A 198 9.40 -24.80 21.11
C CYS A 198 10.18 -25.41 22.28
N SER A 199 10.02 -26.71 22.45
CA SER A 199 10.87 -27.51 23.35
C SER A 199 11.61 -28.61 22.59
N ASP A 200 12.83 -28.88 23.03
CA ASP A 200 13.65 -30.00 22.61
C ASP A 200 13.82 -30.13 21.09
N LEU A 201 14.15 -29.01 20.41
CA LEU A 201 14.41 -29.05 18.98
C LEU A 201 15.56 -30.01 18.67
N GLU A 202 15.25 -31.05 17.90
CA GLU A 202 16.23 -32.04 17.46
C GLU A 202 17.11 -31.46 16.35
N ILE A 203 18.45 -31.60 16.53
CA ILE A 203 19.42 -31.16 15.53
C ILE A 203 20.04 -32.41 14.89
N LYS A 204 20.09 -32.41 13.56
CA LYS A 204 20.73 -33.51 12.80
C LYS A 204 22.23 -33.57 12.97
N ASP A 205 22.89 -32.49 13.35
CA ASP A 205 24.34 -32.39 13.53
C ASP A 205 24.71 -32.08 14.98
N LEU A 206 25.35 -33.04 15.67
CA LEU A 206 25.81 -32.94 17.06
C LEU A 206 26.84 -31.83 17.32
N LEU A 207 27.35 -31.16 16.29
CA LEU A 207 28.41 -30.15 16.38
C LEU A 207 27.96 -28.73 15.98
N SER A 208 26.77 -28.56 15.42
CA SER A 208 26.26 -27.25 15.00
C SER A 208 25.28 -26.67 16.01
N LYS A 209 25.42 -25.36 16.26
CA LYS A 209 24.46 -24.58 17.05
C LYS A 209 23.19 -24.37 16.20
N SER A 210 22.01 -24.55 16.80
CA SER A 210 20.75 -24.34 16.11
C SER A 210 20.32 -22.88 16.19
N ASP A 211 20.03 -22.28 15.03
CA ASP A 211 19.52 -20.92 14.89
C ASP A 211 18.08 -20.99 14.33
N PRO A 212 17.07 -21.41 15.13
CA PRO A 212 15.74 -21.70 14.65
C PRO A 212 14.91 -20.45 14.35
N PHE A 213 14.05 -20.56 13.31
CA PHE A 213 12.97 -19.64 13.01
C PHE A 213 11.74 -20.38 12.48
N LEU A 214 10.56 -19.78 12.62
CA LEU A 214 9.32 -20.32 12.06
C LEU A 214 8.96 -19.61 10.77
N LEU A 215 8.45 -20.39 9.82
CA LEU A 215 7.78 -19.94 8.61
C LEU A 215 6.33 -20.41 8.66
N ILE A 216 5.39 -19.48 8.59
CA ILE A 216 3.95 -19.76 8.59
C ILE A 216 3.41 -19.50 7.19
N SER A 217 2.74 -20.50 6.62
CA SER A 217 2.17 -20.45 5.27
C SER A 217 0.70 -20.85 5.31
N ARG A 218 -0.12 -20.19 4.46
CA ARG A 218 -1.48 -20.66 4.16
C ARG A 218 -1.44 -21.61 2.97
N ILE A 219 -2.44 -22.45 2.86
CA ILE A 219 -2.62 -23.32 1.69
C ILE A 219 -3.51 -22.57 0.69
N SER A 220 -3.01 -22.38 -0.55
CA SER A 220 -3.80 -21.78 -1.63
C SER A 220 -4.84 -22.78 -2.17
N GLU A 221 -5.80 -22.33 -2.97
CA GLU A 221 -6.80 -23.18 -3.65
C GLU A 221 -6.17 -24.29 -4.48
N ASN A 222 -4.96 -24.06 -5.00
CA ASN A 222 -4.21 -25.04 -5.79
C ASN A 222 -3.38 -26.00 -4.91
N GLY A 223 -3.54 -25.97 -3.57
CA GLY A 223 -2.79 -26.81 -2.63
C GLY A 223 -1.34 -26.39 -2.38
N THR A 224 -0.88 -25.26 -2.96
CA THR A 224 0.50 -24.76 -2.76
C THR A 224 0.61 -23.91 -1.49
N PRO A 225 1.67 -24.10 -0.66
CA PRO A 225 1.92 -23.24 0.48
C PRO A 225 2.29 -21.82 0.03
N VAL A 226 1.61 -20.82 0.59
CA VAL A 226 1.90 -19.40 0.38
C VAL A 226 2.33 -18.81 1.72
N PRO A 227 3.57 -18.36 1.86
CA PRO A 227 4.07 -17.78 3.10
C PRO A 227 3.31 -16.52 3.50
N ILE A 228 2.95 -16.41 4.78
CA ILE A 228 2.24 -15.25 5.34
C ILE A 228 3.01 -14.57 6.46
N CYS A 229 3.87 -15.31 7.17
CA CYS A 229 4.68 -14.78 8.26
C CYS A 229 5.97 -15.57 8.45
N LYS A 230 7.03 -14.87 8.89
CA LYS A 230 8.30 -15.45 9.29
C LYS A 230 8.74 -14.79 10.60
N THR A 231 9.19 -15.58 11.56
CA THR A 231 9.72 -15.06 12.83
C THR A 231 11.18 -14.62 12.68
N GLU A 232 11.69 -13.92 13.70
CA GLU A 232 13.12 -13.68 13.83
C GLU A 232 13.88 -14.99 14.06
N VAL A 233 15.18 -14.99 13.74
CA VAL A 233 16.10 -16.11 14.02
C VAL A 233 16.56 -16.03 15.48
N ARG A 234 16.37 -17.11 16.24
CA ARG A 234 16.87 -17.24 17.63
C ARG A 234 18.22 -17.95 17.59
N LYS A 235 19.29 -17.24 17.90
CA LYS A 235 20.64 -17.79 17.82
C LYS A 235 20.93 -18.77 18.94
N ASN A 236 21.42 -19.97 18.57
CA ASN A 236 21.91 -20.98 19.47
C ASN A 236 20.90 -21.38 20.57
N ASP A 237 19.64 -21.61 20.20
CA ASP A 237 18.55 -21.86 21.12
C ASP A 237 17.77 -23.12 20.70
N LEU A 238 17.72 -24.14 21.56
CA LEU A 238 16.96 -25.38 21.33
C LEU A 238 15.54 -25.32 21.89
N ASN A 239 15.25 -24.32 22.73
CA ASN A 239 13.97 -24.06 23.30
C ASN A 239 13.52 -22.60 22.97
N PRO A 240 13.48 -22.22 21.69
CA PRO A 240 13.28 -20.85 21.29
C PRO A 240 11.89 -20.36 21.65
N LYS A 241 11.86 -19.10 22.09
CA LYS A 241 10.64 -18.30 22.21
C LYS A 241 10.76 -17.09 21.28
N TRP A 242 9.83 -16.95 20.37
CA TRP A 242 9.83 -15.87 19.39
C TRP A 242 8.98 -14.68 19.83
N LYS A 243 9.22 -13.53 19.20
CA LYS A 243 8.36 -12.35 19.34
C LYS A 243 6.95 -12.66 18.87
N PRO A 244 5.94 -11.87 19.30
CA PRO A 244 4.57 -12.05 18.86
C PRO A 244 4.44 -12.08 17.34
N VAL A 245 3.77 -13.09 16.82
CA VAL A 245 3.35 -13.24 15.43
C VAL A 245 1.95 -12.66 15.31
N ILE A 246 1.73 -11.78 14.36
CA ILE A 246 0.42 -11.18 14.09
C ILE A 246 -0.09 -11.70 12.75
N LEU A 247 -1.22 -12.40 12.78
CA LEU A 247 -1.91 -12.89 11.59
C LEU A 247 -3.23 -12.15 11.41
N ASN A 248 -3.52 -11.75 10.17
CA ASN A 248 -4.79 -11.14 9.80
C ASN A 248 -5.71 -12.22 9.22
N LEU A 249 -6.97 -12.25 9.66
CA LEU A 249 -7.96 -13.20 9.16
C LEU A 249 -8.13 -13.10 7.63
N GLN A 250 -8.02 -11.91 7.05
CA GLN A 250 -8.04 -11.71 5.60
C GLN A 250 -6.93 -12.47 4.87
N GLN A 251 -5.74 -12.59 5.47
CA GLN A 251 -4.62 -13.33 4.88
C GLN A 251 -4.84 -14.83 4.90
N ILE A 252 -5.58 -15.30 5.87
CA ILE A 252 -5.83 -16.72 6.13
C ILE A 252 -7.12 -17.19 5.45
N GLY A 253 -8.09 -16.28 5.30
CA GLY A 253 -9.44 -16.53 4.77
C GLY A 253 -10.44 -16.90 5.86
N SER A 254 -10.15 -17.87 6.73
CA SER A 254 -10.98 -18.30 7.86
C SER A 254 -10.11 -18.84 8.98
N LYS A 255 -10.59 -18.77 10.23
CA LYS A 255 -9.93 -19.41 11.39
C LYS A 255 -9.81 -20.93 11.25
N GLU A 256 -10.67 -21.55 10.47
CA GLU A 256 -10.70 -23.00 10.22
C GLU A 256 -9.73 -23.43 9.11
N ASN A 257 -9.20 -22.49 8.32
CA ASN A 257 -8.31 -22.82 7.24
C ASN A 257 -6.95 -23.31 7.80
N PRO A 258 -6.39 -24.40 7.25
CA PRO A 258 -5.15 -24.95 7.73
C PRO A 258 -3.95 -24.05 7.36
N LEU A 259 -3.10 -23.83 8.35
CA LEU A 259 -1.79 -23.20 8.22
C LEU A 259 -0.71 -24.26 8.31
N ILE A 260 0.34 -24.10 7.53
CA ILE A 260 1.57 -24.88 7.65
C ILE A 260 2.57 -24.05 8.45
N ILE A 261 3.01 -24.57 9.60
CA ILE A 261 4.02 -23.94 10.44
C ILE A 261 5.27 -24.81 10.36
N GLU A 262 6.33 -24.29 9.74
CA GLU A 262 7.59 -24.97 9.51
C GLU A 262 8.68 -24.34 10.38
N CYS A 263 9.42 -25.16 11.11
CA CYS A 263 10.61 -24.74 11.85
C CYS A 263 11.85 -25.05 11.01
N PHE A 264 12.66 -24.02 10.76
CA PHE A 264 13.92 -24.13 10.03
C PHE A 264 15.10 -23.76 10.91
N ASN A 265 16.23 -24.43 10.67
CA ASN A 265 17.53 -23.99 11.15
C ASN A 265 18.14 -23.03 10.13
N PHE A 266 18.47 -21.81 10.57
CA PHE A 266 19.00 -20.75 9.70
C PHE A 266 20.43 -21.07 9.25
N SER A 267 20.68 -20.85 7.96
CA SER A 267 22.03 -20.89 7.39
C SER A 267 22.28 -19.62 6.59
N SER A 268 23.46 -19.02 6.77
CA SER A 268 23.87 -17.77 6.09
C SER A 268 24.06 -17.93 4.58
N ASN A 269 24.14 -19.17 4.08
CA ASN A 269 24.24 -19.46 2.64
C ASN A 269 22.86 -19.44 1.93
N GLY A 270 21.77 -19.17 2.68
CA GLY A 270 20.40 -19.17 2.17
C GLY A 270 19.75 -20.54 2.05
N LYS A 271 20.46 -21.62 2.40
CA LYS A 271 19.92 -22.99 2.42
C LYS A 271 19.59 -23.35 3.86
N HIS A 272 18.31 -23.20 4.22
CA HIS A 272 17.84 -23.48 5.57
C HIS A 272 17.38 -24.95 5.67
N ASP A 273 17.77 -25.63 6.74
CA ASP A 273 17.40 -27.02 6.99
C ASP A 273 16.06 -27.08 7.70
N LEU A 274 15.13 -27.87 7.17
CA LEU A 274 13.84 -28.12 7.82
C LEU A 274 14.06 -29.00 9.06
N VAL A 275 13.75 -28.47 10.23
CA VAL A 275 13.72 -29.19 11.49
C VAL A 275 12.46 -30.04 11.60
N GLY A 276 11.31 -29.45 11.29
CA GLY A 276 10.00 -30.12 11.29
C GLY A 276 8.87 -29.16 10.96
N LYS A 277 7.67 -29.69 10.80
CA LYS A 277 6.46 -28.92 10.53
C LYS A 277 5.24 -29.45 11.26
N ILE A 278 4.26 -28.57 11.47
CA ILE A 278 2.90 -28.92 11.88
C ILE A 278 1.90 -28.32 10.89
N VAL A 279 0.69 -28.87 10.88
CA VAL A 279 -0.44 -28.29 10.12
C VAL A 279 -1.59 -28.11 11.11
N LYS A 280 -1.96 -26.86 11.36
CA LYS A 280 -3.01 -26.47 12.32
C LYS A 280 -3.76 -25.26 11.80
N SER A 281 -5.05 -25.21 12.06
CA SER A 281 -5.86 -24.02 11.88
C SER A 281 -5.66 -23.02 13.03
N VAL A 282 -6.10 -21.77 12.85
CA VAL A 282 -6.04 -20.76 13.93
C VAL A 282 -6.90 -21.21 15.12
N ALA A 283 -8.06 -21.82 14.87
CA ALA A 283 -8.94 -22.36 15.91
C ALA A 283 -8.25 -23.48 16.70
N GLU A 284 -7.49 -24.35 16.05
CA GLU A 284 -6.70 -25.39 16.74
C GLU A 284 -5.55 -24.78 17.55
N LEU A 285 -4.88 -23.72 17.05
CA LEU A 285 -3.83 -23.01 17.80
C LEU A 285 -4.40 -22.29 19.03
N GLU A 286 -5.62 -21.74 18.94
CA GLU A 286 -6.35 -21.17 20.07
C GLU A 286 -6.66 -22.25 21.13
N ASN A 287 -7.09 -23.44 20.70
CA ASN A 287 -7.30 -24.58 21.59
C ASN A 287 -6.00 -25.02 22.26
N MET A 288 -4.87 -25.09 21.55
CA MET A 288 -3.55 -25.39 22.13
C MET A 288 -3.15 -24.38 23.20
N TYR A 289 -3.48 -23.09 23.00
CA TYR A 289 -3.26 -22.07 24.02
C TYR A 289 -4.09 -22.33 25.28
N HIS A 290 -5.37 -22.67 25.13
CA HIS A 290 -6.26 -22.92 26.27
C HIS A 290 -5.94 -24.21 27.03
N SER A 291 -5.56 -25.27 26.31
CA SER A 291 -5.18 -26.56 26.94
C SER A 291 -3.75 -26.58 27.45
N GLN A 292 -2.89 -25.63 27.02
CA GLN A 292 -1.46 -25.61 27.28
C GLN A 292 -0.73 -26.85 26.74
N ASP A 293 -1.29 -27.53 25.75
CA ASP A 293 -0.72 -28.71 25.12
C ASP A 293 0.25 -28.32 24.01
N GLY A 294 1.36 -29.08 23.92
CA GLY A 294 2.31 -28.97 22.81
C GLY A 294 1.95 -29.89 21.66
N GLU A 295 2.25 -29.48 20.44
CA GLU A 295 2.10 -30.31 19.24
C GLU A 295 3.47 -30.77 18.74
N ASN A 296 3.60 -32.07 18.47
CA ASN A 296 4.83 -32.64 17.96
C ASN A 296 5.07 -32.24 16.50
N PHE A 297 6.28 -31.84 16.19
CA PHE A 297 6.68 -31.67 14.80
C PHE A 297 6.78 -33.02 14.08
N PHE A 298 6.56 -33.00 12.76
CA PHE A 298 6.79 -34.14 11.91
C PHE A 298 7.64 -33.74 10.68
N VAL A 299 8.35 -34.73 10.12
CA VAL A 299 9.05 -34.61 8.84
C VAL A 299 8.51 -35.65 7.86
N PRO A 300 8.59 -35.40 6.54
CA PRO A 300 8.31 -36.45 5.55
C PRO A 300 9.30 -37.62 5.74
N ALA A 301 8.80 -38.86 5.78
CA ALA A 301 9.68 -40.00 5.93
C ALA A 301 10.59 -40.14 4.69
N SER A 302 11.88 -40.42 4.95
CA SER A 302 12.90 -40.48 3.89
C SER A 302 12.93 -41.79 3.09
N THR A 303 12.02 -42.75 3.36
CA THR A 303 11.98 -44.03 2.70
C THR A 303 11.12 -44.04 1.47
N ALA A 304 11.71 -44.34 0.33
CA ALA A 304 11.18 -44.23 -1.04
C ALA A 304 9.96 -45.11 -1.40
N HIS A 305 9.29 -45.76 -0.47
CA HIS A 305 8.20 -46.69 -0.74
C HIS A 305 6.81 -46.25 -0.24
N ASP A 306 6.73 -45.19 0.57
CA ASP A 306 5.42 -44.72 1.07
C ASP A 306 5.38 -43.18 1.16
N CYS A 307 4.84 -42.54 0.16
CA CYS A 307 4.78 -41.05 0.08
C CYS A 307 3.85 -40.41 1.12
N HIS A 308 3.26 -41.19 2.03
CA HIS A 308 2.35 -40.72 3.08
C HIS A 308 2.83 -40.99 4.50
N SER A 309 4.00 -41.64 4.69
CA SER A 309 4.52 -41.86 6.04
C SER A 309 5.14 -40.58 6.60
N LYS A 310 4.73 -40.23 7.82
CA LYS A 310 5.26 -39.09 8.58
C LYS A 310 6.08 -39.64 9.76
N GLU A 311 7.27 -39.11 9.96
CA GLU A 311 8.07 -39.36 11.16
C GLU A 311 7.75 -38.25 12.17
N VAL A 312 7.19 -38.64 13.32
CA VAL A 312 6.88 -37.72 14.42
C VAL A 312 8.09 -37.52 15.27
N LEU A 313 8.48 -36.27 15.48
CA LEU A 313 9.63 -35.88 16.28
C LEU A 313 9.26 -35.75 17.77
N LYS A 314 10.26 -35.75 18.64
CA LYS A 314 10.05 -35.40 20.06
C LYS A 314 9.90 -33.91 20.28
N SER A 315 10.45 -33.10 19.39
CA SER A 315 10.35 -31.64 19.40
C SER A 315 8.91 -31.20 19.34
N GLN A 316 8.53 -30.30 20.22
CA GLN A 316 7.15 -29.77 20.31
C GLN A 316 7.13 -28.27 20.13
N VAL A 317 6.02 -27.78 19.57
CA VAL A 317 5.67 -26.36 19.51
C VAL A 317 4.45 -26.09 20.39
N PHE A 318 4.48 -24.95 21.06
CA PHE A 318 3.42 -24.50 21.96
C PHE A 318 2.97 -23.10 21.56
N VAL A 319 1.72 -22.78 21.88
CA VAL A 319 1.19 -21.42 21.83
C VAL A 319 1.15 -20.88 23.26
N GLU A 320 2.06 -20.00 23.62
CA GLU A 320 2.16 -19.44 24.97
C GLU A 320 1.20 -18.29 25.20
N LYS A 321 0.86 -17.53 24.13
CA LYS A 321 -0.07 -16.42 24.17
C LYS A 321 -0.93 -16.44 22.93
N TYR A 322 -2.21 -16.24 23.09
CA TYR A 322 -3.19 -16.01 22.02
C TYR A 322 -4.08 -14.84 22.42
N LEU A 323 -4.14 -13.84 21.56
CA LEU A 323 -5.05 -12.70 21.72
C LEU A 323 -5.72 -12.45 20.38
N GLU A 324 -7.03 -12.42 20.38
CA GLU A 324 -7.82 -11.93 19.28
C GLU A 324 -8.20 -10.48 19.57
N ASN A 325 -7.70 -9.57 18.77
CA ASN A 325 -7.96 -8.14 18.92
C ASN A 325 -8.65 -7.62 17.67
N ASN A 326 -9.82 -7.03 17.82
CA ASN A 326 -10.37 -6.12 16.83
C ASN A 326 -9.62 -4.77 16.96
N ARG A 327 -8.45 -4.67 16.32
CA ARG A 327 -7.70 -3.41 16.30
C ARG A 327 -8.30 -2.48 15.25
N HIS A 328 -8.26 -1.20 15.55
CA HIS A 328 -8.60 -0.18 14.56
C HIS A 328 -7.75 -0.37 13.29
N THR A 329 -8.42 -0.35 12.16
CA THR A 329 -7.79 -0.41 10.84
C THR A 329 -7.42 1.00 10.36
N PHE A 330 -6.65 1.10 9.27
CA PHE A 330 -6.41 2.38 8.61
C PHE A 330 -7.72 3.12 8.30
N LEU A 331 -8.69 2.38 7.75
CA LEU A 331 -9.98 2.96 7.38
C LEU A 331 -10.81 3.39 8.60
N ASP A 332 -10.66 2.73 9.75
CA ASP A 332 -11.33 3.16 10.98
C ASP A 332 -10.83 4.53 11.44
N TYR A 333 -9.50 4.77 11.37
CA TYR A 333 -8.94 6.10 11.70
C TYR A 333 -9.38 7.18 10.70
N ILE A 334 -9.39 6.87 9.40
CA ILE A 334 -9.84 7.81 8.38
C ILE A 334 -11.32 8.16 8.58
N SER A 335 -12.19 7.16 8.80
CA SER A 335 -13.62 7.40 9.03
C SER A 335 -13.92 8.09 10.36
N ALA A 336 -13.03 7.96 11.36
CA ALA A 336 -13.08 8.71 12.61
C ALA A 336 -12.63 10.18 12.45
N GLY A 337 -12.25 10.60 11.24
CA GLY A 337 -11.90 11.98 10.92
C GLY A 337 -10.41 12.29 10.93
N CYS A 338 -9.52 11.28 10.99
CA CYS A 338 -8.10 11.50 10.82
C CYS A 338 -7.82 11.92 9.37
N GLN A 339 -7.19 13.10 9.20
CA GLN A 339 -6.86 13.68 7.91
C GLN A 339 -5.44 13.35 7.51
N MET A 340 -5.19 13.08 6.21
CA MET A 340 -3.84 12.95 5.68
C MET A 340 -3.52 14.19 4.85
N ASN A 341 -2.63 15.02 5.36
CA ASN A 341 -2.30 16.31 4.78
C ASN A 341 -1.02 16.23 3.94
N LEU A 342 -1.12 16.54 2.65
CA LEU A 342 0.03 16.61 1.75
C LEU A 342 0.82 17.89 1.97
N MET A 343 2.15 17.77 2.03
CA MET A 343 3.13 18.86 1.98
C MET A 343 4.03 18.63 0.78
N VAL A 344 4.42 19.67 0.06
CA VAL A 344 5.22 19.53 -1.18
C VAL A 344 6.47 20.39 -1.11
N ALA A 345 7.63 19.80 -1.42
CA ALA A 345 8.90 20.49 -1.55
C ALA A 345 9.51 20.22 -2.94
N ILE A 346 9.84 21.26 -3.66
CA ILE A 346 10.31 21.21 -5.05
C ILE A 346 11.73 21.75 -5.15
N ASP A 347 12.58 20.99 -5.84
CA ASP A 347 13.97 21.33 -6.11
C ASP A 347 14.08 22.43 -7.16
N TYR A 348 14.78 23.51 -6.83
CA TYR A 348 15.13 24.60 -7.72
C TYR A 348 16.66 24.79 -7.82
N THR A 349 17.42 23.71 -7.66
CA THR A 349 18.88 23.78 -7.83
C THR A 349 19.27 23.92 -9.31
N ALA A 350 20.47 24.46 -9.55
CA ALA A 350 20.94 24.77 -10.89
C ALA A 350 21.16 23.54 -11.76
N SER A 351 21.30 22.35 -11.20
CA SER A 351 21.39 21.06 -11.90
C SER A 351 20.19 20.79 -12.80
N ASN A 352 19.01 21.32 -12.47
CA ASN A 352 17.79 21.23 -13.27
C ASN A 352 17.86 21.91 -14.65
N GLY A 353 18.92 22.72 -14.92
CA GLY A 353 19.08 23.47 -16.15
C GLY A 353 18.24 24.75 -16.21
N ASN A 354 18.38 25.49 -17.30
CA ASN A 354 17.66 26.76 -17.48
C ASN A 354 16.18 26.49 -17.83
N PRO A 355 15.19 26.91 -17.00
CA PRO A 355 13.77 26.64 -17.22
C PRO A 355 13.19 27.17 -18.55
N ARG A 356 13.90 28.05 -19.24
CA ARG A 356 13.51 28.59 -20.56
C ARG A 356 13.90 27.68 -21.72
N LEU A 357 14.75 26.69 -21.49
CA LEU A 357 15.26 25.79 -22.51
C LEU A 357 14.58 24.42 -22.42
N PRO A 358 14.28 23.76 -23.55
CA PRO A 358 13.59 22.49 -23.59
C PRO A 358 14.29 21.31 -22.92
N ASP A 359 15.60 21.41 -22.70
CA ASP A 359 16.45 20.42 -22.04
C ASP A 359 16.40 20.52 -20.49
N SER A 360 15.79 21.58 -19.94
CA SER A 360 15.60 21.73 -18.51
C SER A 360 14.49 20.81 -18.00
N LEU A 361 14.70 20.22 -16.81
CA LEU A 361 13.66 19.44 -16.11
C LEU A 361 12.46 20.31 -15.70
N HIS A 362 12.68 21.65 -15.60
CA HIS A 362 11.64 22.63 -15.29
C HIS A 362 10.99 23.28 -16.52
N TYR A 363 11.34 22.85 -17.71
CA TYR A 363 10.73 23.44 -18.92
C TYR A 363 9.22 23.26 -18.93
N ILE A 364 8.51 24.36 -19.10
CA ILE A 364 7.04 24.36 -19.25
C ILE A 364 6.70 24.30 -20.72
N ASP A 365 6.23 23.14 -21.17
CA ASP A 365 5.88 22.91 -22.59
C ASP A 365 4.63 23.73 -22.96
N PRO A 366 4.69 24.60 -23.98
CA PRO A 366 3.53 25.36 -24.46
C PRO A 366 2.40 24.48 -25.00
N SER A 367 2.69 23.22 -25.36
CA SER A 367 1.67 22.25 -25.80
C SER A 367 0.85 21.67 -24.62
N GLY A 368 1.20 22.01 -23.38
CA GLY A 368 0.52 21.52 -22.18
C GLY A 368 1.00 20.15 -21.70
N ARG A 369 2.05 19.58 -22.29
CA ARG A 369 2.64 18.32 -21.76
C ARG A 369 3.34 18.59 -20.44
N PRO A 370 3.00 17.84 -19.37
CA PRO A 370 3.62 18.02 -18.07
C PRO A 370 5.08 17.56 -18.08
N ASN A 371 5.97 18.35 -17.47
CA ASN A 371 7.34 17.94 -17.18
C ASN A 371 7.39 16.92 -16.03
N ALA A 372 8.59 16.41 -15.69
CA ALA A 372 8.74 15.38 -14.66
C ALA A 372 8.21 15.81 -13.28
N TYR A 373 8.47 17.05 -12.86
CA TYR A 373 7.97 17.61 -11.61
C TYR A 373 6.43 17.69 -11.59
N GLN A 374 5.86 18.19 -12.67
CA GLN A 374 4.41 18.30 -12.81
C GLN A 374 3.73 16.94 -12.78
N ARG A 375 4.32 15.92 -13.41
CA ARG A 375 3.79 14.54 -13.37
C ARG A 375 3.76 13.99 -11.95
N VAL A 376 4.85 14.11 -11.19
CA VAL A 376 4.92 13.65 -9.80
C VAL A 376 3.87 14.35 -8.93
N ILE A 377 3.73 15.68 -9.06
CA ILE A 377 2.74 16.47 -8.30
C ILE A 377 1.32 16.01 -8.62
N LEU A 378 1.00 15.78 -9.90
CA LEU A 378 -0.32 15.32 -10.31
C LEU A 378 -0.60 13.91 -9.81
N GLU A 379 0.30 12.95 -10.04
CA GLU A 379 0.09 11.55 -9.67
C GLU A 379 -0.11 11.36 -8.16
N ILE A 380 0.72 12.00 -7.32
CA ILE A 380 0.58 11.94 -5.85
C ILE A 380 -0.59 12.77 -5.36
N GLY A 381 -0.74 13.96 -5.92
CA GLY A 381 -1.78 14.90 -5.51
C GLY A 381 -3.19 14.38 -5.81
N ASP A 382 -3.39 13.76 -6.96
CA ASP A 382 -4.68 13.20 -7.36
C ASP A 382 -5.15 12.11 -6.39
N VAL A 383 -4.24 11.30 -5.84
CA VAL A 383 -4.57 10.32 -4.82
C VAL A 383 -4.84 10.99 -3.47
N LEU A 384 -3.92 11.83 -2.98
CA LEU A 384 -3.95 12.33 -1.61
C LEU A 384 -4.98 13.43 -1.35
N GLN A 385 -5.41 14.17 -2.38
CA GLN A 385 -6.38 15.26 -2.23
C GLN A 385 -7.74 14.87 -1.63
N TYR A 386 -8.10 13.60 -1.66
CA TYR A 386 -9.35 13.10 -1.09
C TYR A 386 -9.28 12.92 0.43
N TYR A 387 -8.07 12.80 0.98
CA TYR A 387 -7.83 12.57 2.42
C TYR A 387 -7.65 13.87 3.22
N ASP A 388 -7.58 15.02 2.54
CA ASP A 388 -7.57 16.35 3.14
C ASP A 388 -8.82 17.16 2.70
N PRO A 389 -9.85 17.23 3.56
CA PRO A 389 -11.07 17.98 3.22
C PRO A 389 -10.84 19.47 2.97
N ALA A 390 -9.81 20.06 3.59
CA ALA A 390 -9.47 21.46 3.44
C ALA A 390 -8.78 21.76 2.11
N LYS A 391 -8.12 20.76 1.51
CA LYS A 391 -7.31 20.86 0.28
C LYS A 391 -6.31 22.03 0.33
N ARG A 392 -5.72 22.26 1.52
CA ARG A 392 -4.75 23.34 1.77
C ARG A 392 -3.38 22.72 1.98
N PHE A 393 -2.52 22.83 0.97
CA PHE A 393 -1.25 22.11 0.89
C PHE A 393 -0.07 23.04 1.12
N PRO A 394 0.66 22.93 2.26
CA PRO A 394 1.92 23.63 2.45
C PRO A 394 2.91 23.26 1.33
N SER A 395 3.45 24.27 0.65
CA SER A 395 4.29 24.04 -0.52
C SER A 395 5.51 24.95 -0.48
N TRP A 396 6.70 24.33 -0.64
CA TRP A 396 7.99 25.00 -0.58
C TRP A 396 8.82 24.73 -1.83
N GLY A 397 9.70 25.68 -2.12
CA GLY A 397 10.84 25.46 -3.00
C GLY A 397 12.14 25.50 -2.20
N TYR A 398 13.19 24.87 -2.71
CA TYR A 398 14.50 24.89 -2.09
C TYR A 398 15.64 24.98 -3.13
N GLY A 399 16.84 25.36 -2.70
CA GLY A 399 18.00 25.45 -3.55
C GLY A 399 17.97 26.60 -4.54
N ALA A 400 17.20 27.67 -4.27
CA ALA A 400 17.08 28.83 -5.16
C ALA A 400 17.32 30.15 -4.42
N ARG A 401 17.57 31.18 -5.22
CA ARG A 401 17.66 32.57 -4.74
C ARG A 401 16.40 33.31 -5.18
N PRO A 402 15.53 33.73 -4.24
CA PRO A 402 14.47 34.70 -4.53
C PRO A 402 15.05 36.02 -5.06
N ILE A 403 14.28 36.82 -5.81
CA ILE A 403 14.75 38.00 -6.53
C ILE A 403 15.47 38.99 -5.61
N ASP A 404 14.99 39.17 -4.37
CA ASP A 404 15.51 40.14 -3.41
C ASP A 404 16.12 39.51 -2.14
N GLY A 405 16.61 38.25 -2.23
CA GLY A 405 17.10 37.53 -1.05
C GLY A 405 18.34 36.67 -1.26
N PRO A 406 18.90 36.11 -0.20
CA PRO A 406 19.95 35.09 -0.27
C PRO A 406 19.38 33.78 -0.84
N VAL A 407 20.27 32.82 -1.10
CA VAL A 407 19.83 31.44 -1.41
C VAL A 407 19.00 30.90 -0.25
N SER A 408 17.85 30.35 -0.56
CA SER A 408 16.93 29.76 0.41
C SER A 408 16.76 28.26 0.15
N HIS A 409 16.75 27.49 1.23
CA HIS A 409 16.54 26.04 1.19
C HIS A 409 15.17 25.62 1.73
N CYS A 410 14.31 26.61 2.02
CA CYS A 410 12.89 26.40 2.34
C CYS A 410 12.15 27.74 2.18
N PHE A 411 11.67 28.05 0.97
CA PHE A 411 10.88 29.25 0.71
C PHE A 411 9.46 28.87 0.29
N ASN A 412 8.48 29.69 0.69
CA ASN A 412 7.09 29.43 0.33
C ASN A 412 6.87 29.55 -1.17
N LEU A 413 6.38 28.49 -1.79
CA LEU A 413 6.24 28.36 -3.24
C LEU A 413 5.32 29.43 -3.85
N ASN A 414 4.30 29.85 -3.08
CA ASN A 414 3.32 30.88 -3.45
C ASN A 414 3.87 32.33 -3.32
N GLY A 415 5.11 32.50 -2.88
CA GLY A 415 5.74 33.81 -2.65
C GLY A 415 5.26 34.54 -1.39
N SER A 416 4.35 33.97 -0.60
CA SER A 416 3.94 34.53 0.69
C SER A 416 5.07 34.46 1.72
N THR A 417 5.18 35.48 2.56
CA THR A 417 6.16 35.50 3.65
C THR A 417 5.73 34.63 4.85
N TYR A 418 4.41 34.43 5.04
CA TYR A 418 3.87 33.88 6.29
C TYR A 418 3.12 32.55 6.12
N GLN A 419 2.51 32.31 4.96
CA GLN A 419 1.65 31.16 4.74
C GLN A 419 2.12 30.33 3.55
N PRO A 420 2.57 29.08 3.77
CA PRO A 420 3.03 28.21 2.71
C PRO A 420 1.88 27.53 1.94
N GLU A 421 0.64 27.55 2.47
CA GLU A 421 -0.45 26.77 1.89
C GLU A 421 -0.94 27.35 0.56
N VAL A 422 -1.23 26.46 -0.35
CA VAL A 422 -1.93 26.69 -1.62
C VAL A 422 -3.19 25.85 -1.68
N GLU A 423 -4.17 26.28 -2.49
CA GLU A 423 -5.46 25.59 -2.59
C GLU A 423 -5.46 24.57 -3.73
N GLY A 424 -5.67 23.29 -3.39
CA GLY A 424 -5.77 22.20 -4.35
C GLY A 424 -4.48 21.93 -5.12
N ILE A 425 -4.49 20.87 -5.91
CA ILE A 425 -3.35 20.50 -6.75
C ILE A 425 -3.05 21.56 -7.81
N GLN A 426 -4.09 22.20 -8.35
CA GLN A 426 -3.94 23.29 -9.31
C GLN A 426 -3.26 24.52 -8.68
N GLY A 427 -3.47 24.75 -7.38
CA GLY A 427 -2.75 25.78 -6.63
C GLY A 427 -1.27 25.47 -6.53
N ILE A 428 -0.88 24.21 -6.26
CA ILE A 428 0.53 23.78 -6.26
C ILE A 428 1.14 24.00 -7.64
N MET A 429 0.46 23.57 -8.71
CA MET A 429 0.92 23.73 -10.10
C MET A 429 1.12 25.20 -10.47
N SER A 430 0.17 26.06 -10.10
CA SER A 430 0.24 27.49 -10.38
C SER A 430 1.37 28.17 -9.61
N ALA A 431 1.55 27.82 -8.33
CA ALA A 431 2.64 28.33 -7.50
C ALA A 431 4.01 27.86 -8.02
N TYR A 432 4.13 26.59 -8.43
CA TYR A 432 5.33 26.03 -9.06
C TYR A 432 5.75 26.82 -10.30
N ILE A 433 4.84 27.03 -11.25
CA ILE A 433 5.10 27.78 -12.48
C ILE A 433 5.43 29.25 -12.18
N SER A 434 4.75 29.84 -11.19
CA SER A 434 5.01 31.22 -10.78
C SER A 434 6.42 31.36 -10.15
N ALA A 435 6.80 30.43 -9.29
CA ALA A 435 8.10 30.44 -8.64
C ALA A 435 9.27 30.39 -9.66
N LEU A 436 9.15 29.62 -10.75
CA LEU A 436 10.17 29.56 -11.83
C LEU A 436 10.48 30.93 -12.46
N ARG A 437 9.57 31.89 -12.36
CA ARG A 437 9.74 33.27 -12.87
C ARG A 437 10.33 34.22 -11.85
N ASN A 438 10.22 33.86 -10.55
CA ASN A 438 10.53 34.73 -9.42
C ASN A 438 11.76 34.31 -8.64
N VAL A 439 12.46 33.22 -9.05
CA VAL A 439 13.68 32.76 -8.41
C VAL A 439 14.77 32.50 -9.44
N SER A 440 16.02 32.57 -9.01
CA SER A 440 17.17 32.09 -9.76
C SER A 440 17.59 30.75 -9.19
N LEU A 441 17.72 29.73 -10.06
CA LEU A 441 18.19 28.41 -9.64
C LEU A 441 19.61 28.53 -9.08
N ALA A 442 19.87 27.83 -7.96
CA ALA A 442 21.13 27.93 -7.23
C ALA A 442 21.59 26.55 -6.69
N GLY A 443 21.67 26.38 -5.40
CA GLY A 443 22.13 25.19 -4.66
C GLY A 443 22.75 25.61 -3.34
N PRO A 444 23.19 24.66 -2.52
CA PRO A 444 23.15 23.20 -2.70
C PRO A 444 21.77 22.58 -2.45
N THR A 445 21.67 21.24 -2.66
CA THR A 445 20.48 20.43 -2.38
C THR A 445 20.49 20.05 -0.90
N LEU A 446 19.62 20.69 -0.07
CA LEU A 446 19.52 20.44 1.36
C LEU A 446 18.11 19.98 1.73
N PHE A 447 18.00 18.83 2.43
CA PHE A 447 16.72 18.30 2.90
C PHE A 447 16.48 18.56 4.40
N GLY A 448 17.54 18.72 5.20
CA GLY A 448 17.43 18.98 6.63
C GLY A 448 16.48 20.11 6.98
N PRO A 449 16.59 21.32 6.37
CA PRO A 449 15.69 22.44 6.61
C PRO A 449 14.22 22.14 6.27
N LEU A 450 13.96 21.43 5.17
CA LEU A 450 12.60 21.06 4.74
C LEU A 450 11.95 20.08 5.71
N ILE A 451 12.66 18.99 6.03
CA ILE A 451 12.18 17.96 6.95
C ILE A 451 11.95 18.56 8.34
N SER A 452 12.84 19.45 8.78
CA SER A 452 12.68 20.14 10.07
C SER A 452 11.43 21.03 10.10
N THR A 453 11.16 21.79 9.02
CA THR A 453 9.96 22.62 8.89
C THR A 453 8.69 21.77 8.88
N ALA A 454 8.66 20.67 8.11
CA ALA A 454 7.52 19.76 8.10
C ALA A 454 7.28 19.09 9.47
N THR A 455 8.39 18.71 10.15
CA THR A 455 8.33 18.14 11.51
C THR A 455 7.77 19.12 12.52
N GLU A 456 8.10 20.39 12.40
CA GLU A 456 7.57 21.44 13.28
C GLU A 456 6.05 21.61 13.11
N ILE A 457 5.56 21.64 11.87
CA ILE A 457 4.12 21.68 11.58
C ILE A 457 3.41 20.44 12.14
N ALA A 458 3.98 19.25 11.95
CA ALA A 458 3.45 18.01 12.50
C ALA A 458 3.40 18.03 14.03
N SER A 459 4.45 18.56 14.68
CA SER A 459 4.52 18.74 16.14
C SER A 459 3.46 19.72 16.66
N GLN A 460 3.27 20.85 15.97
CA GLN A 460 2.26 21.85 16.34
C GLN A 460 0.83 21.28 16.22
N SER A 461 0.57 20.42 15.24
CA SER A 461 -0.73 19.77 15.09
C SER A 461 -1.08 18.89 16.29
N LEU A 462 -0.10 18.20 16.88
CA LEU A 462 -0.27 17.41 18.11
C LEU A 462 -0.60 18.29 19.32
N THR A 463 0.10 19.41 19.47
CA THR A 463 -0.14 20.36 20.56
C THR A 463 -1.56 20.93 20.49
N ASN A 464 -2.07 21.13 19.28
CA ASN A 464 -3.42 21.62 19.03
C ASN A 464 -4.49 20.51 19.04
N ASN A 465 -4.13 19.28 19.42
CA ASN A 465 -5.00 18.09 19.46
C ASN A 465 -5.74 17.83 18.14
N GLN A 466 -5.08 18.10 17.01
CA GLN A 466 -5.62 17.82 15.68
C GLN A 466 -5.35 16.38 15.29
N GLN A 467 -6.36 15.71 14.73
CA GLN A 467 -6.21 14.35 14.19
C GLN A 467 -5.68 14.44 12.75
N LYS A 468 -4.40 14.77 12.61
CA LYS A 468 -3.74 14.92 11.32
C LYS A 468 -2.50 14.04 11.23
N TYR A 469 -2.29 13.50 10.06
CA TYR A 469 -1.07 12.83 9.65
C TYR A 469 -0.55 13.50 8.38
N PHE A 470 0.74 13.74 8.31
CA PHE A 470 1.34 14.50 7.22
C PHE A 470 2.15 13.60 6.30
N ILE A 471 2.17 13.94 5.02
CA ILE A 471 2.99 13.30 4.00
C ILE A 471 3.80 14.40 3.32
N LEU A 472 5.11 14.43 3.55
CA LEU A 472 6.04 15.35 2.89
C LEU A 472 6.54 14.71 1.60
N LEU A 473 6.12 15.24 0.47
CA LEU A 473 6.66 14.92 -0.84
C LEU A 473 7.84 15.83 -1.15
N ILE A 474 9.02 15.25 -1.36
CA ILE A 474 10.21 15.96 -1.86
C ILE A 474 10.48 15.48 -3.28
N VAL A 475 10.49 16.40 -4.25
CA VAL A 475 10.86 16.10 -5.64
C VAL A 475 12.20 16.74 -5.93
N THR A 476 13.18 15.95 -6.38
CA THR A 476 14.59 16.36 -6.54
C THR A 476 15.20 15.81 -7.82
N ASP A 477 16.13 16.54 -8.44
CA ASP A 477 16.93 16.08 -9.58
C ASP A 477 18.35 15.63 -9.17
N GLY A 478 18.69 15.73 -7.88
CA GLY A 478 20.05 15.49 -7.39
C GLY A 478 20.12 14.78 -6.05
N VAL A 479 21.34 14.47 -5.66
CA VAL A 479 21.68 13.85 -4.39
C VAL A 479 21.76 14.94 -3.31
N VAL A 480 21.25 14.62 -2.12
CA VAL A 480 21.32 15.51 -0.95
C VAL A 480 22.78 15.76 -0.53
N THR A 481 23.11 17.00 -0.20
CA THR A 481 24.47 17.39 0.19
C THR A 481 24.66 17.51 1.71
N ASP A 482 23.58 17.70 2.47
CA ASP A 482 23.54 17.71 3.95
C ASP A 482 23.13 16.33 4.50
N PHE A 483 23.84 15.26 4.08
CA PHE A 483 23.41 13.88 4.31
C PHE A 483 23.22 13.57 5.82
N GLN A 484 24.16 13.95 6.70
CA GLN A 484 24.05 13.68 8.12
C GLN A 484 22.96 14.51 8.79
N GLU A 485 22.83 15.79 8.46
CA GLU A 485 21.77 16.67 8.95
C GLU A 485 20.39 16.18 8.49
N THR A 486 20.31 15.65 7.27
CA THR A 486 19.10 15.00 6.74
C THR A 486 18.74 13.75 7.55
N ILE A 487 19.70 12.88 7.86
CA ILE A 487 19.48 11.70 8.73
C ILE A 487 18.99 12.14 10.12
N ASP A 488 19.63 13.14 10.72
CA ASP A 488 19.24 13.65 12.03
C ASP A 488 17.80 14.20 12.03
N ALA A 489 17.41 14.90 10.95
CA ALA A 489 16.05 15.41 10.76
C ALA A 489 15.02 14.27 10.54
N ILE A 490 15.36 13.23 9.77
CA ILE A 490 14.50 12.03 9.55
C ILE A 490 14.27 11.31 10.88
N ILE A 491 15.33 11.11 11.68
CA ILE A 491 15.24 10.43 12.97
C ILE A 491 14.35 11.23 13.94
N LYS A 492 14.46 12.56 13.94
CA LYS A 492 13.56 13.41 14.70
C LYS A 492 12.12 13.30 14.21
N ALA A 493 11.91 13.32 12.88
CA ALA A 493 10.60 13.19 12.25
C ALA A 493 9.90 11.87 12.60
N SER A 494 10.65 10.80 12.86
CA SER A 494 10.09 9.49 13.19
C SER A 494 9.22 9.44 14.46
N ASP A 495 9.31 10.46 15.32
CA ASP A 495 8.48 10.58 16.53
C ASP A 495 7.13 11.28 16.27
N PHE A 496 6.95 11.87 15.09
CA PHE A 496 5.80 12.72 14.76
C PHE A 496 4.90 12.06 13.71
N PRO A 497 3.63 12.54 13.55
CA PRO A 497 2.69 12.02 12.55
C PRO A 497 3.09 12.47 11.13
N LEU A 498 4.24 12.01 10.66
CA LEU A 498 4.84 12.42 9.39
C LEU A 498 5.44 11.23 8.66
N SER A 499 5.15 11.11 7.37
CA SER A 499 5.87 10.28 6.42
C SER A 499 6.55 11.16 5.37
N ILE A 500 7.68 10.70 4.84
CA ILE A 500 8.48 11.43 3.86
C ILE A 500 8.59 10.56 2.60
N VAL A 501 8.19 11.11 1.47
CA VAL A 501 8.28 10.47 0.15
C VAL A 501 9.22 11.29 -0.71
N VAL A 502 10.33 10.70 -1.14
CA VAL A 502 11.31 11.36 -1.99
C VAL A 502 11.27 10.75 -3.38
N VAL A 503 11.03 11.59 -4.39
CA VAL A 503 11.00 11.18 -5.80
C VAL A 503 12.16 11.84 -6.54
N GLY A 504 13.08 11.01 -7.04
CA GLY A 504 14.17 11.46 -7.88
C GLY A 504 13.71 11.60 -9.34
N VAL A 505 13.90 12.77 -9.95
CA VAL A 505 13.59 13.05 -11.36
C VAL A 505 14.88 13.28 -12.16
N GLY A 506 14.83 13.06 -13.48
CA GLY A 506 16.02 13.24 -14.34
C GLY A 506 16.98 12.05 -14.30
N GLY A 507 18.24 12.28 -14.66
CA GLY A 507 19.25 11.24 -14.93
C GLY A 507 20.37 11.13 -13.90
N ALA A 508 20.24 11.70 -12.71
CA ALA A 508 21.27 11.62 -11.66
C ALA A 508 21.47 10.19 -11.13
N ASP A 509 22.67 9.91 -10.60
CA ASP A 509 22.93 8.66 -9.88
C ASP A 509 22.46 8.78 -8.43
N PHE A 510 21.31 8.20 -8.13
CA PHE A 510 20.64 8.29 -6.83
C PHE A 510 21.03 7.18 -5.84
N LYS A 511 22.11 6.43 -6.09
CA LYS A 511 22.50 5.30 -5.21
C LYS A 511 22.68 5.71 -3.75
N GLU A 512 23.27 6.89 -3.52
CA GLU A 512 23.44 7.40 -2.16
C GLU A 512 22.11 7.74 -1.48
N MET A 513 21.09 8.13 -2.24
CA MET A 513 19.76 8.42 -1.72
C MET A 513 19.02 7.16 -1.27
N GLU A 514 19.34 5.99 -1.83
CA GLU A 514 18.77 4.71 -1.42
C GLU A 514 19.12 4.34 0.02
N PHE A 515 20.25 4.86 0.55
CA PHE A 515 20.62 4.65 1.95
C PHE A 515 19.72 5.39 2.95
N LEU A 516 18.97 6.40 2.52
CA LEU A 516 17.99 7.07 3.36
C LEU A 516 16.74 6.20 3.62
N ASP A 517 16.48 5.23 2.72
CA ASP A 517 15.36 4.28 2.84
C ASP A 517 15.81 3.07 3.68
N PRO A 518 15.29 2.87 4.92
CA PRO A 518 15.71 1.76 5.78
C PRO A 518 15.48 0.37 5.16
N ASN A 519 14.52 0.25 4.25
CA ASN A 519 14.24 -1.02 3.54
C ASN A 519 15.34 -1.37 2.53
N LYS A 520 16.15 -0.39 2.10
CA LYS A 520 17.24 -0.56 1.13
C LYS A 520 18.62 -0.38 1.76
N GLY A 521 18.79 0.59 2.67
CA GLY A 521 20.08 0.99 3.22
C GLY A 521 20.38 0.48 4.64
N GLY A 522 19.41 -0.04 5.36
CA GLY A 522 19.56 -0.48 6.74
C GLY A 522 19.14 0.57 7.78
N ARG A 523 19.60 0.41 9.02
CA ARG A 523 19.16 1.22 10.15
C ARG A 523 19.78 2.62 10.11
N LEU A 524 18.95 3.67 10.10
CA LEU A 524 19.40 5.05 10.21
C LEU A 524 19.81 5.38 11.66
N GLU A 525 20.99 5.95 11.81
CA GLU A 525 21.55 6.39 13.10
C GLU A 525 21.99 7.85 13.01
N SER A 526 21.57 8.66 14.00
CA SER A 526 21.90 10.09 14.07
C SER A 526 23.36 10.30 14.46
N SER A 527 23.82 11.54 14.28
CA SER A 527 25.11 12.02 14.78
C SER A 527 25.30 11.84 16.30
N THR A 528 24.21 11.69 17.06
CA THR A 528 24.21 11.45 18.50
C THR A 528 24.02 9.96 18.89
N GLY A 529 24.00 9.04 17.93
CA GLY A 529 23.78 7.61 18.18
C GLY A 529 22.30 7.23 18.38
N ARG A 530 21.37 8.15 18.16
CA ARG A 530 19.93 7.86 18.22
C ARG A 530 19.48 7.20 16.93
N VAL A 531 18.51 6.32 17.04
CA VAL A 531 17.92 5.59 15.91
C VAL A 531 16.48 5.98 15.74
N ALA A 532 15.99 5.93 14.49
CA ALA A 532 14.60 6.21 14.16
C ALA A 532 13.65 5.29 14.94
N SER A 533 12.60 5.86 15.54
CA SER A 533 11.57 5.11 16.29
C SER A 533 10.71 4.23 15.40
N ARG A 534 10.57 4.60 14.13
CA ARG A 534 9.87 3.86 13.08
C ARG A 534 10.43 4.24 11.71
N ASP A 535 10.10 3.44 10.71
CA ASP A 535 10.32 3.82 9.31
C ASP A 535 9.35 4.95 8.92
N VAL A 536 9.89 6.01 8.29
CA VAL A 536 9.14 7.21 7.90
C VAL A 536 9.49 7.73 6.53
N ILE A 537 10.51 7.18 5.87
CA ILE A 537 11.01 7.72 4.61
C ILE A 537 11.13 6.64 3.55
N GLN A 538 10.79 7.02 2.33
CA GLN A 538 10.94 6.20 1.15
C GLN A 538 11.53 7.01 0.02
N PHE A 539 12.37 6.35 -0.76
CA PHE A 539 12.99 6.93 -1.94
C PHE A 539 12.80 6.04 -3.16
N ALA A 540 12.39 6.65 -4.29
CA ALA A 540 12.46 6.01 -5.60
C ALA A 540 12.82 7.01 -6.70
N PRO A 541 13.72 6.62 -7.63
CA PRO A 541 13.95 7.39 -8.85
C PRO A 541 12.78 7.16 -9.82
N MET A 542 12.27 8.24 -10.39
CA MET A 542 11.28 8.19 -11.47
C MET A 542 11.99 7.75 -12.76
N LYS A 543 11.97 6.46 -13.06
CA LYS A 543 12.38 5.96 -14.36
C LYS A 543 11.22 6.12 -15.32
N ASP A 544 11.48 6.57 -16.54
CA ASP A 544 10.48 6.56 -17.61
C ASP A 544 10.09 5.10 -17.91
N VAL A 545 9.05 4.62 -17.24
CA VAL A 545 8.52 3.27 -17.45
C VAL A 545 7.60 3.32 -18.67
N HIS A 546 8.17 3.08 -19.84
CA HIS A 546 7.42 2.70 -21.02
C HIS A 546 7.06 1.21 -20.90
N GLY A 547 5.98 0.89 -20.16
CA GLY A 547 5.49 -0.48 -20.02
C GLY A 547 4.38 -0.59 -18.99
N ALA A 548 3.47 -1.54 -19.16
CA ALA A 548 2.37 -1.84 -18.25
C ALA A 548 2.89 -2.37 -16.89
N GLY A 549 3.27 -1.46 -16.01
CA GLY A 549 3.73 -1.74 -14.65
C GLY A 549 3.16 -0.73 -13.66
N ILE A 550 3.16 -1.10 -12.38
CA ILE A 550 2.78 -0.22 -11.27
C ILE A 550 3.65 1.04 -11.34
N SER A 551 3.03 2.23 -11.29
CA SER A 551 3.75 3.50 -11.21
C SER A 551 4.70 3.51 -10.01
N VAL A 552 5.90 4.08 -10.18
CA VAL A 552 6.86 4.28 -9.08
C VAL A 552 6.19 5.03 -7.92
N VAL A 553 5.35 6.01 -8.25
CA VAL A 553 4.59 6.79 -7.29
C VAL A 553 3.61 5.92 -6.50
N GLN A 554 2.91 5.00 -7.15
CA GLN A 554 2.02 4.06 -6.49
C GLN A 554 2.79 3.17 -5.50
N SER A 555 3.97 2.67 -5.89
CA SER A 555 4.77 1.84 -4.98
C SER A 555 5.23 2.59 -3.72
N LEU A 556 5.51 3.90 -3.83
CA LEU A 556 5.87 4.75 -2.68
C LEU A 556 4.68 5.01 -1.76
N LEU A 557 3.50 5.28 -2.33
CA LEU A 557 2.29 5.53 -1.55
C LEU A 557 1.77 4.27 -0.84
N ALA A 558 2.04 3.09 -1.39
CA ALA A 558 1.58 1.82 -0.83
C ALA A 558 2.08 1.54 0.60
N GLU A 559 3.22 2.10 1.01
CA GLU A 559 3.76 1.93 2.36
C GLU A 559 3.17 2.91 3.40
N ILE A 560 2.54 4.00 2.95
CA ILE A 560 2.02 5.05 3.83
C ILE A 560 1.00 4.51 4.86
N PRO A 561 0.01 3.67 4.49
CA PRO A 561 -0.90 3.10 5.49
C PRO A 561 -0.19 2.29 6.58
N GLY A 562 0.86 1.55 6.22
CA GLY A 562 1.69 0.80 7.18
C GLY A 562 2.45 1.70 8.15
N GLN A 563 3.08 2.75 7.64
CA GLN A 563 3.79 3.76 8.44
C GLN A 563 2.83 4.52 9.37
N PHE A 564 1.66 4.91 8.85
CA PHE A 564 0.58 5.53 9.62
C PHE A 564 0.12 4.61 10.77
N MET A 565 -0.18 3.34 10.48
CA MET A 565 -0.64 2.38 11.48
C MET A 565 0.42 2.12 12.56
N THR A 566 1.69 2.08 12.19
CA THR A 566 2.79 1.95 13.16
C THR A 566 2.83 3.13 14.12
N TYR A 567 2.68 4.35 13.61
CA TYR A 567 2.60 5.56 14.42
C TYR A 567 1.40 5.54 15.39
N MET A 568 0.20 5.24 14.88
CA MET A 568 -1.03 5.24 15.68
C MET A 568 -0.97 4.22 16.82
N ARG A 569 -0.47 3.01 16.55
CA ARG A 569 -0.27 1.95 17.57
C ARG A 569 0.71 2.37 18.66
N THR A 570 1.79 3.03 18.30
CA THR A 570 2.77 3.53 19.29
C THR A 570 2.11 4.55 20.23
N ARG A 571 1.27 5.45 19.71
CA ARG A 571 0.52 6.41 20.53
C ARG A 571 -0.51 5.76 21.44
N GLU A 572 -1.27 4.79 20.97
CA GLU A 572 -2.24 4.05 21.78
C GLU A 572 -1.55 3.36 22.97
N THR A 573 -0.39 2.73 22.72
CA THR A 573 0.39 2.08 23.76
C THR A 573 0.90 3.09 24.81
N GLN A 574 1.34 4.28 24.38
CA GLN A 574 1.80 5.35 25.29
C GLN A 574 0.66 5.98 26.10
N ALA A 575 -0.57 6.00 25.58
CA ALA A 575 -1.72 6.54 26.30
C ALA A 575 -2.25 5.59 27.39
N ILE A 576 -1.90 4.30 27.33
CA ILE A 576 -2.31 3.28 28.30
C ILE A 576 -1.24 3.06 29.40
N SER A 577 0.02 3.42 29.12
CA SER A 577 1.14 3.37 30.09
C SER A 577 1.21 4.65 30.95
#